data_645d3ff9e2c4cc96a8680a059cbe2e03
#
_entry.id   645d3ff9e2c4cc96a8680a059cbe2e03
#
_cell.length_a   1.000
_cell.length_b   1.000
_cell.length_c   1.000
_cell.angle_alpha   90.00
_cell.angle_beta   90.00
_cell.angle_gamma   90.00
#
_symmetry.space_group_name_H-M   'P 1'
#
loop_
_entity.id
_entity.type
_entity.pdbx_description
1 polymer ?
#
loop_
_entity_poly.entity_id
_entity_poly.type
_entity_poly.pdbx_seq_one_letter_code
_entity_poly.pdbx_strand_id
1 'polypeptide(L)'
;MTDMTQEKQIIFSGMTRHNPPYLEKYAGRKSRHECPACHDKYSFTRYLNGDTGGIIHPSVGRCDHESGCGYHYSPKQYFEDNPQLSEFPDTIKNGKGTARVKQNYPKFTQRVEEKEPGRIPKQYIIQLLGYDSNFVAFLCLIFDRYTLESPTIERLMSDYYLGCTKDKSVIFWQLDGKRIRTGKIMQYNPETGKRVKNATGAIDWVHAKLKRDKILPDDFNLVQCLFGEHLLNRYPDKVVALVESEKSALIGAGMFPEYLWLATGGRSQLSTDKLRVLKGRTIIMFPDTDTDGKTYTLWKEKAGELQAMGCTVTVSDLLERTASVEDKANGLDIADWVIRQIRASIPEPDNIPSTEPNPPANVPARPLNREEQVLQHFGNLNLNIYTLIDALDLVSATTGEKLRTQIN
;
A
#
# COMPACT_ATOMS: atom_id res chain seq x y z
N MET A 1 -20.59 -63.98 36.22
CA MET A 1 -20.53 -62.97 35.17
C MET A 1 -21.47 -61.83 35.58
N THR A 2 -21.01 -60.99 36.43
CA THR A 2 -21.77 -59.89 37.04
C THR A 2 -21.31 -58.57 36.42
N ASP A 3 -22.28 -57.87 36.07
CA ASP A 3 -22.46 -56.57 35.45
C ASP A 3 -21.40 -55.50 35.81
N MET A 4 -20.59 -55.08 34.81
CA MET A 4 -19.62 -53.98 34.87
C MET A 4 -20.08 -52.78 34.04
N THR A 5 -21.40 -52.52 33.94
CA THR A 5 -21.94 -51.49 33.05
C THR A 5 -22.61 -50.29 33.76
N GLN A 6 -22.55 -50.21 35.11
CA GLN A 6 -23.25 -49.15 35.86
C GLN A 6 -22.36 -48.08 36.54
N GLU A 7 -21.04 -48.18 36.51
CA GLU A 7 -20.17 -47.19 37.20
C GLU A 7 -19.59 -46.09 36.33
N LYS A 8 -19.95 -45.96 35.05
CA LYS A 8 -19.43 -44.90 34.15
C LYS A 8 -20.38 -43.74 33.87
N GLN A 9 -21.53 -43.67 34.52
CA GLN A 9 -22.54 -42.64 34.22
C GLN A 9 -22.75 -41.54 35.29
N ILE A 10 -21.95 -41.48 36.35
CA ILE A 10 -22.18 -40.53 37.45
C ILE A 10 -21.11 -39.41 37.55
N ILE A 11 -20.13 -39.30 36.64
CA ILE A 11 -19.09 -38.27 36.73
C ILE A 11 -19.31 -37.08 35.77
N PHE A 12 -20.43 -37.00 35.01
CA PHE A 12 -20.63 -35.90 34.04
C PHE A 12 -21.78 -34.92 34.36
N SER A 13 -22.27 -34.82 35.59
CA SER A 13 -23.39 -33.94 35.96
C SER A 13 -22.96 -32.69 36.79
N GLY A 14 -21.79 -32.13 36.52
CA GLY A 14 -21.31 -30.94 37.23
C GLY A 14 -20.57 -29.90 36.41
N MET A 15 -20.45 -30.06 35.08
CA MET A 15 -19.86 -29.02 34.24
C MET A 15 -20.93 -28.01 33.81
N THR A 16 -21.01 -26.90 34.54
CA THR A 16 -21.70 -25.71 34.04
C THR A 16 -21.04 -25.31 32.71
N ARG A 17 -21.81 -25.33 31.63
CA ARG A 17 -21.35 -24.83 30.33
C ARG A 17 -21.20 -23.31 30.47
N HIS A 18 -19.96 -22.82 30.62
CA HIS A 18 -19.66 -21.41 30.55
C HIS A 18 -19.72 -20.92 29.11
N ASN A 19 -20.34 -19.78 28.88
CA ASN A 19 -20.36 -19.15 27.57
C ASN A 19 -18.96 -18.55 27.28
N PRO A 20 -18.43 -18.72 26.03
CA PRO A 20 -17.13 -18.17 25.68
C PRO A 20 -17.09 -16.65 25.74
N PRO A 21 -15.97 -16.04 26.15
CA PRO A 21 -15.78 -14.60 26.05
C PRO A 21 -15.98 -14.10 24.62
N TYR A 22 -16.52 -12.89 24.47
CA TYR A 22 -16.79 -12.25 23.17
C TYR A 22 -16.37 -10.79 23.16
N LEU A 23 -16.06 -10.25 21.96
CA LEU A 23 -15.75 -8.83 21.79
C LEU A 23 -17.03 -7.98 21.92
N GLU A 24 -16.92 -6.85 22.61
CA GLU A 24 -17.99 -5.87 22.76
C GLU A 24 -18.54 -5.44 21.40
N LYS A 25 -19.85 -5.58 21.19
CA LYS A 25 -20.51 -5.20 19.94
C LYS A 25 -20.42 -3.69 19.72
N TYR A 26 -20.23 -3.29 18.47
CA TYR A 26 -20.24 -1.87 18.13
C TYR A 26 -21.63 -1.26 18.34
N ALA A 27 -21.69 -0.30 19.24
CA ALA A 27 -22.89 0.48 19.54
C ALA A 27 -22.58 1.99 19.50
N GLY A 28 -21.80 2.41 18.50
CA GLY A 28 -21.34 3.78 18.37
C GLY A 28 -20.03 4.05 19.14
N ARG A 29 -19.61 5.31 19.16
CA ARG A 29 -18.32 5.74 19.73
C ARG A 29 -18.12 5.36 21.20
N LYS A 30 -19.20 5.20 21.96
CA LYS A 30 -19.17 4.82 23.39
C LYS A 30 -18.73 3.37 23.63
N SER A 31 -18.80 2.50 22.62
CA SER A 31 -18.33 1.11 22.69
C SER A 31 -16.89 0.93 22.17
N ARG A 32 -16.17 2.03 21.99
CA ARG A 32 -14.74 2.02 21.67
C ARG A 32 -13.99 2.74 22.77
N HIS A 33 -12.81 2.18 23.07
CA HIS A 33 -12.02 2.58 24.22
C HIS A 33 -10.61 2.98 23.78
N GLU A 34 -9.84 3.57 24.69
CA GLU A 34 -8.44 3.89 24.44
C GLU A 34 -7.61 2.61 24.36
N CYS A 35 -6.83 2.47 23.28
CA CYS A 35 -5.95 1.33 23.09
C CYS A 35 -4.76 1.40 24.05
N PRO A 36 -4.44 0.34 24.79
CA PRO A 36 -3.30 0.32 25.72
C PRO A 36 -1.93 0.49 25.06
N ALA A 37 -1.83 0.23 23.76
CA ALA A 37 -0.57 0.29 23.03
C ALA A 37 -0.39 1.57 22.19
N CYS A 38 -1.40 1.96 21.39
CA CYS A 38 -1.27 3.15 20.53
C CYS A 38 -1.97 4.39 21.08
N HIS A 39 -2.65 4.29 22.24
CA HIS A 39 -3.33 5.38 22.93
C HIS A 39 -4.41 6.11 22.11
N ASP A 40 -4.83 5.54 20.98
CA ASP A 40 -6.00 6.06 20.28
C ASP A 40 -7.26 5.82 21.09
N LYS A 41 -8.04 6.89 21.29
CA LYS A 41 -9.17 6.93 22.24
C LYS A 41 -10.37 6.11 21.82
N TYR A 42 -10.45 5.69 20.55
CA TYR A 42 -11.64 5.08 19.96
C TYR A 42 -11.34 3.89 19.05
N SER A 43 -10.18 3.25 19.25
CA SER A 43 -9.73 2.13 18.42
C SER A 43 -9.66 0.79 19.15
N PHE A 44 -10.10 0.71 20.39
CA PHE A 44 -9.95 -0.50 21.18
C PHE A 44 -11.30 -1.11 21.56
N THR A 45 -11.46 -2.39 21.22
CA THR A 45 -12.64 -3.21 21.54
C THR A 45 -12.27 -4.21 22.64
N ARG A 46 -13.00 -4.16 23.75
CA ARG A 46 -12.77 -5.03 24.93
C ARG A 46 -13.42 -6.40 24.75
N TYR A 47 -12.86 -7.41 25.41
CA TYR A 47 -13.54 -8.69 25.61
C TYR A 47 -14.43 -8.63 26.86
N LEU A 48 -15.63 -9.14 26.68
CA LEU A 48 -16.63 -9.33 27.71
C LEU A 48 -16.70 -10.79 28.12
N ASN A 49 -16.95 -11.06 29.41
CA ASN A 49 -17.21 -12.39 29.92
C ASN A 49 -18.54 -12.91 29.36
N GLY A 50 -18.53 -14.13 28.81
CA GLY A 50 -19.69 -14.70 28.13
C GLY A 50 -20.89 -15.00 29.05
N ASP A 51 -20.65 -15.23 30.34
CA ASP A 51 -21.68 -15.54 31.32
C ASP A 51 -22.27 -14.29 31.97
N THR A 52 -21.40 -13.32 32.32
CA THR A 52 -21.81 -12.12 33.08
C THR A 52 -22.02 -10.88 32.20
N GLY A 53 -21.48 -10.88 30.98
CA GLY A 53 -21.43 -9.69 30.11
C GLY A 53 -20.53 -8.58 30.64
N GLY A 54 -19.81 -8.80 31.74
CA GLY A 54 -18.88 -7.85 32.34
C GLY A 54 -17.54 -7.80 31.61
N ILE A 55 -16.77 -6.72 31.81
CA ILE A 55 -15.41 -6.57 31.28
C ILE A 55 -14.48 -7.55 31.98
N ILE A 56 -13.73 -8.33 31.24
CA ILE A 56 -12.72 -9.27 31.80
C ILE A 56 -11.60 -8.47 32.46
N HIS A 57 -10.99 -7.56 31.71
CA HIS A 57 -10.01 -6.61 32.21
C HIS A 57 -9.91 -5.43 31.22
N PRO A 58 -9.62 -4.20 31.66
CA PRO A 58 -9.50 -3.02 30.78
C PRO A 58 -8.50 -3.15 29.63
N SER A 59 -7.46 -3.98 29.80
CA SER A 59 -6.44 -4.24 28.75
C SER A 59 -6.75 -5.45 27.88
N VAL A 60 -7.77 -6.25 28.20
CA VAL A 60 -8.11 -7.47 27.44
C VAL A 60 -9.05 -7.11 26.31
N GLY A 61 -8.52 -7.12 25.09
CA GLY A 61 -9.24 -6.66 23.90
C GLY A 61 -8.38 -6.64 22.66
N ARG A 62 -8.91 -6.03 21.60
CA ARG A 62 -8.25 -5.90 20.32
C ARG A 62 -8.33 -4.46 19.82
N CYS A 63 -7.20 -3.95 19.31
CA CYS A 63 -7.19 -2.67 18.60
C CYS A 63 -7.74 -2.83 17.19
N ASP A 64 -8.59 -1.89 16.76
CA ASP A 64 -9.14 -1.86 15.40
C ASP A 64 -8.07 -1.47 14.36
N HIS A 65 -6.93 -0.93 14.77
CA HIS A 65 -5.76 -0.69 13.93
C HIS A 65 -4.93 -1.99 13.77
N GLU A 66 -5.50 -2.98 13.10
CA GLU A 66 -4.91 -4.33 12.98
C GLU A 66 -3.51 -4.33 12.35
N SER A 67 -3.28 -3.47 11.36
CA SER A 67 -2.02 -3.40 10.61
C SER A 67 -1.02 -2.36 11.16
N GLY A 68 -1.46 -1.42 12.00
CA GLY A 68 -0.61 -0.35 12.54
C GLY A 68 -0.22 -0.52 13.99
N CYS A 69 -1.18 -0.91 14.83
CA CYS A 69 -0.97 -1.14 16.26
C CYS A 69 -0.84 -2.64 16.58
N GLY A 70 -1.71 -3.46 15.98
CA GLY A 70 -1.73 -4.92 16.15
C GLY A 70 -2.01 -5.39 17.58
N TYR A 71 -2.34 -4.50 18.52
CA TYR A 71 -2.57 -4.89 19.91
C TYR A 71 -3.78 -5.83 19.99
N HIS A 72 -3.52 -7.05 20.45
CA HIS A 72 -4.54 -8.05 20.72
C HIS A 72 -4.12 -8.85 21.95
N TYR A 73 -4.77 -8.57 23.08
CA TYR A 73 -4.60 -9.34 24.31
C TYR A 73 -5.87 -10.16 24.54
N SER A 74 -5.79 -11.44 24.24
CA SER A 74 -6.95 -12.33 24.30
C SER A 74 -7.27 -12.76 25.73
N PRO A 75 -8.52 -13.17 26.04
CA PRO A 75 -8.88 -13.74 27.33
C PRO A 75 -8.02 -14.94 27.73
N LYS A 76 -7.70 -15.79 26.76
CA LYS A 76 -6.83 -16.95 27.00
C LYS A 76 -5.47 -16.53 27.49
N GLN A 77 -4.80 -15.61 26.81
CA GLN A 77 -3.50 -15.07 27.24
C GLN A 77 -3.57 -14.39 28.62
N TYR A 78 -4.66 -13.64 28.86
CA TYR A 78 -4.85 -12.98 30.15
C TYR A 78 -4.92 -13.96 31.33
N PHE A 79 -5.66 -15.07 31.20
CA PHE A 79 -5.73 -16.07 32.25
C PHE A 79 -4.48 -16.94 32.34
N GLU A 80 -3.76 -17.14 31.25
CA GLU A 80 -2.43 -17.77 31.25
C GLU A 80 -1.40 -16.90 32.01
N ASP A 81 -1.44 -15.58 31.81
CA ASP A 81 -0.55 -14.63 32.47
C ASP A 81 -0.94 -14.38 33.94
N ASN A 82 -2.18 -14.68 34.31
CA ASN A 82 -2.73 -14.45 35.65
C ASN A 82 -3.44 -15.72 36.19
N PRO A 83 -2.72 -16.82 36.40
CA PRO A 83 -3.33 -18.12 36.78
C PRO A 83 -4.09 -18.05 38.12
N GLN A 84 -3.73 -17.14 39.03
CA GLN A 84 -4.43 -16.93 40.30
C GLN A 84 -5.86 -16.39 40.13
N LEU A 85 -6.20 -15.83 38.96
CA LEU A 85 -7.54 -15.31 38.66
C LEU A 85 -8.45 -16.33 37.97
N SER A 86 -7.91 -17.46 37.54
CA SER A 86 -8.68 -18.54 36.91
C SER A 86 -9.48 -19.37 37.93
N GLU A 87 -9.10 -19.33 39.23
CA GLU A 87 -9.76 -20.10 40.30
C GLU A 87 -10.92 -19.34 40.99
N PHE A 88 -11.14 -18.03 40.69
CA PHE A 88 -12.19 -17.23 41.31
C PHE A 88 -13.05 -16.47 40.31
N PRO A 89 -14.01 -17.12 39.61
CA PRO A 89 -14.85 -16.44 38.66
C PRO A 89 -15.84 -15.40 39.25
N ASP A 90 -16.02 -15.33 40.58
CA ASP A 90 -17.10 -14.59 41.22
C ASP A 90 -16.74 -13.26 41.90
N THR A 91 -15.48 -12.80 41.91
CA THR A 91 -15.06 -11.66 42.78
C THR A 91 -14.91 -10.31 42.05
N ILE A 92 -15.40 -10.14 40.83
CA ILE A 92 -15.44 -8.81 40.20
C ILE A 92 -16.86 -8.28 40.20
N LYS A 93 -17.46 -8.09 41.36
CA LYS A 93 -18.59 -7.21 41.59
C LYS A 93 -18.10 -5.89 42.17
N ASN A 94 -18.32 -4.80 41.43
CA ASN A 94 -18.32 -3.41 41.87
C ASN A 94 -17.02 -2.82 42.43
N GLY A 95 -16.17 -2.29 41.58
CA GLY A 95 -15.07 -1.41 41.97
C GLY A 95 -15.22 0.00 41.41
N LYS A 96 -15.99 0.88 42.09
CA LYS A 96 -15.72 2.32 42.11
C LYS A 96 -14.44 2.52 42.94
N GLY A 97 -13.36 2.88 42.27
CA GLY A 97 -12.11 3.11 42.97
C GLY A 97 -11.06 3.75 42.06
N THR A 98 -10.97 5.07 42.12
CA THR A 98 -9.87 5.87 41.63
C THR A 98 -8.60 5.58 42.41
N ALA A 99 -7.67 4.82 41.85
CA ALA A 99 -6.28 4.83 42.31
C ALA A 99 -5.38 4.67 41.08
N ARG A 100 -4.62 5.73 40.76
CA ARG A 100 -3.50 5.67 39.82
C ARG A 100 -2.39 4.81 40.46
N VAL A 101 -2.42 3.54 40.19
CA VAL A 101 -1.29 2.65 40.43
C VAL A 101 -0.36 2.77 39.22
N LYS A 102 0.83 3.34 39.45
CA LYS A 102 1.95 3.20 38.52
C LYS A 102 2.36 1.73 38.55
N GLN A 103 1.79 0.92 37.62
CA GLN A 103 2.25 -0.45 37.47
C GLN A 103 3.47 -0.45 36.54
N ASN A 104 4.63 -0.82 37.13
CA ASN A 104 5.77 -1.30 36.37
C ASN A 104 5.37 -2.62 35.74
N TYR A 105 5.09 -2.59 34.42
CA TYR A 105 4.85 -3.79 33.66
C TYR A 105 6.17 -4.58 33.57
N PRO A 106 6.23 -5.87 34.00
CA PRO A 106 7.37 -6.69 33.70
C PRO A 106 7.50 -6.78 32.16
N LYS A 107 8.68 -6.47 31.64
CA LYS A 107 9.03 -6.76 30.25
C LYS A 107 9.01 -8.29 30.09
N PHE A 108 7.89 -8.80 29.64
CA PHE A 108 7.74 -10.22 29.36
C PHE A 108 8.47 -10.54 28.05
N THR A 109 9.70 -11.02 28.17
CA THR A 109 10.44 -11.61 27.05
C THR A 109 10.14 -13.11 27.00
N GLN A 110 8.89 -13.49 26.77
CA GLN A 110 8.66 -14.80 26.18
C GLN A 110 9.02 -14.68 24.70
N ARG A 111 9.95 -15.50 24.23
CA ARG A 111 10.14 -15.83 22.83
C ARG A 111 8.83 -16.45 22.38
N VAL A 112 7.89 -15.63 21.93
CA VAL A 112 6.82 -16.07 21.04
C VAL A 112 7.57 -16.63 19.84
N GLU A 113 7.43 -17.89 19.52
CA GLU A 113 7.89 -18.43 18.24
C GLU A 113 7.22 -17.54 17.20
N GLU A 114 7.98 -16.61 16.63
CA GLU A 114 7.48 -15.72 15.58
C GLU A 114 7.06 -16.63 14.42
N LYS A 115 5.75 -16.79 14.25
CA LYS A 115 5.19 -17.54 13.14
C LYS A 115 5.77 -16.96 11.86
N GLU A 116 6.47 -17.78 11.08
CA GLU A 116 7.07 -17.36 9.82
C GLU A 116 6.06 -16.56 8.97
N PRO A 117 6.46 -15.40 8.43
CA PRO A 117 5.60 -14.62 7.56
C PRO A 117 5.09 -15.44 6.37
N GLY A 118 3.81 -15.37 6.12
CA GLY A 118 3.18 -16.01 4.99
C GLY A 118 3.76 -15.52 3.65
N ARG A 119 3.71 -16.38 2.64
CA ARG A 119 4.15 -16.06 1.28
C ARG A 119 3.07 -16.42 0.27
N ILE A 120 2.86 -15.58 -0.72
CA ILE A 120 2.05 -15.89 -1.88
C ILE A 120 2.89 -16.71 -2.87
N PRO A 121 2.38 -17.80 -3.45
CA PRO A 121 3.11 -18.59 -4.44
C PRO A 121 3.48 -17.74 -5.68
N LYS A 122 4.71 -17.93 -6.19
CA LYS A 122 5.25 -17.13 -7.32
C LYS A 122 4.39 -17.17 -8.58
N GLN A 123 3.67 -18.26 -8.83
CA GLN A 123 2.79 -18.38 -10.00
C GLN A 123 1.76 -17.25 -10.09
N TYR A 124 1.28 -16.72 -8.97
CA TYR A 124 0.29 -15.64 -8.98
C TYR A 124 0.88 -14.31 -9.43
N ILE A 125 2.13 -14.00 -9.07
CA ILE A 125 2.77 -12.80 -9.59
C ILE A 125 3.00 -12.94 -11.10
N ILE A 126 3.51 -14.10 -11.56
CA ILE A 126 3.79 -14.35 -12.98
C ILE A 126 2.52 -14.25 -13.83
N GLN A 127 1.39 -14.81 -13.36
CA GLN A 127 0.11 -14.78 -14.07
C GLN A 127 -0.54 -13.40 -14.12
N LEU A 128 -0.20 -12.53 -13.17
CA LEU A 128 -0.83 -11.22 -13.00
C LEU A 128 0.11 -10.06 -13.36
N LEU A 129 1.35 -10.32 -13.78
CA LEU A 129 2.20 -9.28 -14.38
C LEU A 129 1.54 -8.78 -15.66
N GLY A 130 1.51 -7.47 -15.85
CA GLY A 130 0.90 -6.93 -17.06
C GLY A 130 0.97 -5.42 -17.18
N TYR A 131 1.01 -4.96 -18.42
CA TYR A 131 1.09 -3.55 -18.80
C TYR A 131 -0.28 -2.89 -19.01
N ASP A 132 -1.36 -3.67 -19.00
CA ASP A 132 -2.70 -3.24 -19.47
C ASP A 132 -3.56 -2.60 -18.35
N SER A 133 -2.95 -2.18 -17.23
CA SER A 133 -3.71 -1.49 -16.20
C SER A 133 -3.91 -0.01 -16.53
N ASN A 134 -5.03 0.56 -16.06
CA ASN A 134 -5.31 1.99 -16.20
C ASN A 134 -4.21 2.86 -15.54
N PHE A 135 -3.54 2.35 -14.52
CA PHE A 135 -2.44 3.08 -13.90
C PHE A 135 -1.20 3.11 -14.80
N VAL A 136 -0.87 2.02 -15.47
CA VAL A 136 0.23 1.99 -16.45
C VAL A 136 -0.08 2.91 -17.64
N ALA A 137 -1.33 2.92 -18.12
CA ALA A 137 -1.76 3.88 -19.16
C ALA A 137 -1.54 5.34 -18.68
N PHE A 138 -1.83 5.64 -17.43
CA PHE A 138 -1.54 6.97 -16.87
C PHE A 138 -0.02 7.24 -16.79
N LEU A 139 0.81 6.28 -16.38
CA LEU A 139 2.25 6.45 -16.37
C LEU A 139 2.79 6.71 -17.79
N CYS A 140 2.33 5.98 -18.80
CA CYS A 140 2.67 6.24 -20.20
C CYS A 140 2.30 7.67 -20.59
N LEU A 141 1.09 8.12 -20.28
CA LEU A 141 0.67 9.50 -20.56
C LEU A 141 1.60 10.55 -19.92
N ILE A 142 2.10 10.31 -18.71
CA ILE A 142 3.03 11.21 -18.03
C ILE A 142 4.43 11.14 -18.64
N PHE A 143 4.99 9.95 -18.79
CA PHE A 143 6.39 9.79 -19.21
C PHE A 143 6.60 9.99 -20.71
N ASP A 144 5.67 9.59 -21.56
CA ASP A 144 5.74 9.81 -23.00
C ASP A 144 5.70 11.30 -23.36
N ARG A 145 4.99 12.11 -22.57
CA ARG A 145 4.95 13.55 -22.78
C ARG A 145 6.21 14.30 -22.31
N TYR A 146 6.89 13.79 -21.30
CA TYR A 146 7.85 14.57 -20.52
C TYR A 146 9.26 14.00 -20.47
N THR A 147 9.41 12.75 -20.90
CA THR A 147 10.73 12.11 -20.94
C THR A 147 10.95 11.57 -22.35
N LEU A 148 11.92 12.17 -23.04
CA LEU A 148 12.37 11.71 -24.38
C LEU A 148 13.08 10.34 -24.32
N GLU A 149 13.19 9.72 -23.15
CA GLU A 149 13.87 8.43 -22.96
C GLU A 149 12.86 7.31 -22.75
N SER A 150 12.67 6.56 -23.79
CA SER A 150 11.74 5.45 -23.94
C SER A 150 11.84 4.28 -22.93
N PRO A 151 12.90 4.02 -22.15
CA PRO A 151 12.93 2.83 -21.30
C PRO A 151 12.31 3.01 -19.89
N THR A 152 11.75 4.18 -19.58
CA THR A 152 11.28 4.46 -18.20
C THR A 152 10.15 3.54 -17.77
N ILE A 153 9.14 3.33 -18.62
CA ILE A 153 7.99 2.46 -18.30
C ILE A 153 8.44 1.01 -18.14
N GLU A 154 9.24 0.50 -19.08
CA GLU A 154 9.75 -0.88 -19.02
C GLU A 154 10.60 -1.11 -17.76
N ARG A 155 11.43 -0.14 -17.40
CA ARG A 155 12.21 -0.18 -16.17
C ARG A 155 11.32 -0.19 -14.94
N LEU A 156 10.31 0.67 -14.85
CA LEU A 156 9.37 0.69 -13.73
C LEU A 156 8.60 -0.62 -13.61
N MET A 157 8.13 -1.17 -14.72
CA MET A 157 7.42 -2.45 -14.76
C MET A 157 8.32 -3.59 -14.31
N SER A 158 9.56 -3.63 -14.81
CA SER A 158 10.55 -4.65 -14.47
C SER A 158 11.03 -4.54 -13.03
N ASP A 159 11.33 -3.33 -12.55
CA ASP A 159 11.86 -3.13 -11.21
C ASP A 159 10.79 -3.36 -10.14
N TYR A 160 9.56 -2.87 -10.33
CA TYR A 160 8.51 -2.91 -9.32
C TYR A 160 7.49 -4.05 -9.51
N TYR A 161 7.65 -4.89 -10.56
CA TYR A 161 6.76 -6.02 -10.84
C TYR A 161 5.27 -5.63 -10.83
N LEU A 162 4.88 -4.59 -11.58
CA LEU A 162 3.48 -4.18 -11.57
C LEU A 162 2.58 -5.26 -12.18
N GLY A 163 1.48 -5.52 -11.52
CA GLY A 163 0.48 -6.48 -11.98
C GLY A 163 -0.77 -5.78 -12.50
N CYS A 164 -1.59 -6.55 -13.21
CA CYS A 164 -2.87 -6.11 -13.74
C CYS A 164 -3.95 -7.16 -13.49
N THR A 165 -5.14 -6.72 -13.13
CA THR A 165 -6.35 -7.55 -13.05
C THR A 165 -7.16 -7.43 -14.34
N LYS A 166 -8.14 -8.32 -14.54
CA LYS A 166 -9.01 -8.32 -15.73
C LYS A 166 -9.82 -7.03 -15.87
N ASP A 167 -10.15 -6.35 -14.79
CA ASP A 167 -10.84 -5.05 -14.75
C ASP A 167 -9.90 -3.85 -14.84
N LYS A 168 -8.65 -4.08 -15.29
CA LYS A 168 -7.60 -3.06 -15.46
C LYS A 168 -7.16 -2.36 -14.16
N SER A 169 -7.44 -2.94 -12.99
CA SER A 169 -6.85 -2.48 -11.74
C SER A 169 -5.37 -2.84 -11.68
N VAL A 170 -4.54 -1.94 -11.18
CA VAL A 170 -3.12 -2.22 -10.94
C VAL A 170 -2.93 -3.04 -9.68
N ILE A 171 -1.92 -3.92 -9.67
CA ILE A 171 -1.47 -4.63 -8.48
C ILE A 171 -0.07 -4.13 -8.12
N PHE A 172 0.04 -3.50 -6.97
CA PHE A 172 1.32 -3.10 -6.36
C PHE A 172 1.80 -4.23 -5.46
N TRP A 173 2.75 -5.00 -5.94
CA TRP A 173 3.26 -6.14 -5.20
C TRP A 173 4.20 -5.71 -4.08
N GLN A 174 4.07 -6.33 -2.91
CA GLN A 174 4.98 -6.20 -1.78
C GLN A 174 5.89 -7.43 -1.72
N LEU A 175 7.17 -7.23 -2.02
CA LEU A 175 8.21 -8.25 -2.02
C LEU A 175 9.34 -7.81 -1.08
N ASP A 176 9.80 -8.73 -0.21
CA ASP A 176 10.93 -8.50 0.72
C ASP A 176 12.28 -8.99 0.18
N GLY A 177 12.38 -9.24 -1.12
CA GLY A 177 13.54 -9.81 -1.77
C GLY A 177 13.58 -11.35 -1.80
N LYS A 178 12.81 -12.02 -0.94
CA LYS A 178 12.71 -13.49 -0.86
C LYS A 178 11.29 -13.99 -1.06
N ARG A 179 10.30 -13.23 -0.58
CA ARG A 179 8.92 -13.65 -0.48
C ARG A 179 7.98 -12.61 -1.07
N ILE A 180 6.92 -13.07 -1.71
CA ILE A 180 5.80 -12.23 -2.09
C ILE A 180 4.87 -12.18 -0.88
N ARG A 181 4.80 -11.02 -0.23
CA ARG A 181 3.99 -10.83 0.99
C ARG A 181 2.52 -10.67 0.65
N THR A 182 2.23 -9.79 -0.28
CA THR A 182 0.89 -9.52 -0.80
C THR A 182 0.97 -8.65 -2.06
N GLY A 183 -0.19 -8.28 -2.61
CA GLY A 183 -0.34 -7.24 -3.63
C GLY A 183 -1.53 -6.37 -3.27
N LYS A 184 -1.36 -5.05 -3.32
CA LYS A 184 -2.42 -4.06 -3.14
C LYS A 184 -3.07 -3.79 -4.49
N ILE A 185 -4.37 -4.02 -4.59
CA ILE A 185 -5.14 -3.88 -5.83
C ILE A 185 -5.87 -2.55 -5.79
N MET A 186 -5.65 -1.71 -6.78
CA MET A 186 -6.26 -0.38 -6.86
C MET A 186 -6.64 -0.02 -8.29
N GLN A 187 -7.72 0.73 -8.43
CA GLN A 187 -8.16 1.26 -9.71
C GLN A 187 -7.88 2.75 -9.80
N TYR A 188 -7.38 3.16 -10.97
CA TYR A 188 -7.07 4.55 -11.29
C TYR A 188 -7.76 4.99 -12.57
N ASN A 189 -8.02 6.29 -12.66
CA ASN A 189 -8.42 6.91 -13.91
C ASN A 189 -7.17 7.05 -14.79
N PRO A 190 -7.18 6.55 -16.04
CA PRO A 190 -6.00 6.53 -16.90
C PRO A 190 -5.55 7.91 -17.40
N GLU A 191 -6.44 8.91 -17.38
CA GLU A 191 -6.13 10.26 -17.84
C GLU A 191 -5.60 11.15 -16.71
N THR A 192 -6.20 11.01 -15.52
CA THR A 192 -5.92 11.92 -14.40
C THR A 192 -5.00 11.33 -13.35
N GLY A 193 -4.79 10.01 -13.33
CA GLY A 193 -4.07 9.29 -12.28
C GLY A 193 -4.74 9.39 -10.91
N LYS A 194 -6.01 9.81 -10.85
CA LYS A 194 -6.77 9.83 -9.60
C LYS A 194 -7.32 8.45 -9.30
N ARG A 195 -7.24 8.06 -8.02
CA ARG A 195 -7.82 6.81 -7.55
C ARG A 195 -9.33 6.79 -7.75
N VAL A 196 -9.85 5.74 -8.36
CA VAL A 196 -11.30 5.50 -8.46
C VAL A 196 -11.80 4.96 -7.12
N LYS A 197 -12.71 5.72 -6.49
CA LYS A 197 -13.37 5.31 -5.24
C LYS A 197 -14.73 4.74 -5.60
N ASN A 198 -14.92 3.44 -5.42
CA ASN A 198 -16.22 2.78 -5.62
C ASN A 198 -16.95 2.60 -4.28
N ALA A 199 -18.24 2.21 -4.33
CA ALA A 199 -19.09 2.05 -3.14
C ALA A 199 -18.63 0.94 -2.17
N THR A 200 -17.84 -0.03 -2.65
CA THR A 200 -17.36 -1.18 -1.87
C THR A 200 -15.98 -0.99 -1.26
N GLY A 201 -15.36 0.19 -1.47
CA GLY A 201 -14.01 0.50 -1.05
C GLY A 201 -13.02 0.43 -2.21
N ALA A 202 -12.04 1.33 -2.17
CA ALA A 202 -11.14 1.56 -3.30
C ALA A 202 -9.91 0.65 -3.30
N ILE A 203 -9.79 -0.26 -2.33
CA ILE A 203 -8.59 -1.09 -2.13
C ILE A 203 -9.03 -2.54 -1.89
N ASP A 204 -8.50 -3.48 -2.68
CA ASP A 204 -8.54 -4.91 -2.39
C ASP A 204 -7.09 -5.43 -2.27
N TRP A 205 -6.95 -6.66 -1.81
CA TRP A 205 -5.66 -7.28 -1.55
C TRP A 205 -5.60 -8.68 -2.13
N VAL A 206 -4.49 -9.02 -2.77
CA VAL A 206 -4.28 -10.35 -3.35
C VAL A 206 -4.43 -11.44 -2.30
N HIS A 207 -3.81 -11.30 -1.12
CA HIS A 207 -3.95 -12.30 -0.04
C HIS A 207 -5.42 -12.48 0.40
N ALA A 208 -6.19 -11.39 0.49
CA ALA A 208 -7.59 -11.46 0.88
C ALA A 208 -8.43 -12.17 -0.20
N LYS A 209 -8.16 -11.90 -1.48
CA LYS A 209 -8.78 -12.60 -2.61
C LYS A 209 -8.46 -14.09 -2.58
N LEU A 210 -7.19 -14.45 -2.44
CA LEU A 210 -6.76 -15.85 -2.38
C LEU A 210 -7.29 -16.60 -1.15
N LYS A 211 -7.54 -15.92 -0.03
CA LYS A 211 -8.25 -16.49 1.12
C LYS A 211 -9.73 -16.74 0.81
N ARG A 212 -10.41 -15.79 0.18
CA ARG A 212 -11.81 -15.99 -0.27
C ARG A 212 -11.93 -17.18 -1.21
N ASP A 213 -10.95 -17.37 -2.10
CA ASP A 213 -10.89 -18.46 -3.07
C ASP A 213 -10.36 -19.78 -2.45
N LYS A 214 -10.13 -19.83 -1.12
CA LYS A 214 -9.62 -20.99 -0.38
C LYS A 214 -8.25 -21.51 -0.86
N ILE A 215 -7.45 -20.66 -1.47
CA ILE A 215 -6.09 -20.97 -1.93
C ILE A 215 -5.07 -20.74 -0.81
N LEU A 216 -5.26 -19.67 -0.02
CA LEU A 216 -4.48 -19.45 1.19
C LEU A 216 -5.27 -19.92 2.43
N PRO A 217 -4.58 -20.41 3.46
CA PRO A 217 -5.21 -20.81 4.69
C PRO A 217 -5.80 -19.63 5.45
N ASP A 218 -6.82 -19.87 6.28
CA ASP A 218 -7.48 -18.83 7.06
C ASP A 218 -6.53 -18.15 8.07
N ASP A 219 -5.54 -18.90 8.56
CA ASP A 219 -4.50 -18.43 9.50
C ASP A 219 -3.24 -17.89 8.81
N PHE A 220 -3.33 -17.52 7.52
CA PHE A 220 -2.22 -16.94 6.78
C PHE A 220 -1.61 -15.74 7.52
N ASN A 221 -0.33 -15.85 7.90
CA ASN A 221 0.38 -14.82 8.65
C ASN A 221 0.80 -13.67 7.72
N LEU A 222 -0.05 -12.67 7.58
CA LEU A 222 0.25 -11.50 6.77
C LEU A 222 1.24 -10.57 7.50
N VAL A 223 2.44 -10.48 6.97
CA VAL A 223 3.41 -9.47 7.35
C VAL A 223 3.73 -8.62 6.12
N GLN A 224 3.22 -7.41 6.10
CA GLN A 224 3.46 -6.46 5.00
C GLN A 224 4.88 -5.90 5.04
N CYS A 225 5.45 -5.58 3.87
CA CYS A 225 6.73 -4.90 3.71
C CYS A 225 6.56 -3.61 2.91
N LEU A 226 7.65 -2.86 2.71
CA LEU A 226 7.60 -1.66 1.87
C LEU A 226 7.36 -2.04 0.40
N PHE A 227 6.62 -1.23 -0.32
CA PHE A 227 6.60 -1.33 -1.77
C PHE A 227 7.98 -0.96 -2.31
N GLY A 228 8.54 -1.81 -3.18
CA GLY A 228 9.90 -1.65 -3.68
C GLY A 228 11.01 -2.19 -2.75
N GLU A 229 10.68 -2.77 -1.57
CA GLU A 229 11.67 -3.25 -0.58
C GLU A 229 12.71 -4.21 -1.18
N HIS A 230 12.31 -5.08 -2.09
CA HIS A 230 13.21 -6.03 -2.77
C HIS A 230 14.34 -5.35 -3.55
N LEU A 231 14.18 -4.08 -3.92
CA LEU A 231 15.20 -3.30 -4.63
C LEU A 231 16.34 -2.81 -3.71
N LEU A 232 16.15 -2.84 -2.39
CA LEU A 232 17.19 -2.45 -1.42
C LEU A 232 18.48 -3.26 -1.60
N ASN A 233 18.36 -4.56 -1.89
CA ASN A 233 19.51 -5.42 -2.14
C ASN A 233 20.17 -5.18 -3.50
N ARG A 234 19.39 -4.75 -4.49
CA ARG A 234 19.89 -4.45 -5.83
C ARG A 234 20.60 -3.10 -5.89
N TYR A 235 20.18 -2.15 -5.06
CA TYR A 235 20.70 -0.78 -5.01
C TYR A 235 21.16 -0.43 -3.58
N PRO A 236 22.23 -1.04 -3.07
CA PRO A 236 22.67 -0.86 -1.68
C PRO A 236 23.11 0.58 -1.37
N ASP A 237 23.65 1.30 -2.36
CA ASP A 237 24.26 2.63 -2.15
C ASP A 237 23.33 3.80 -2.50
N LYS A 238 22.19 3.53 -3.16
CA LYS A 238 21.24 4.62 -3.50
C LYS A 238 20.59 5.20 -2.23
N VAL A 239 20.46 6.51 -2.22
CA VAL A 239 19.64 7.20 -1.22
C VAL A 239 18.17 6.76 -1.39
N VAL A 240 17.56 6.37 -0.30
CA VAL A 240 16.16 5.96 -0.29
C VAL A 240 15.27 7.19 -0.25
N ALA A 241 14.36 7.33 -1.21
CA ALA A 241 13.25 8.27 -1.16
C ALA A 241 12.00 7.54 -0.65
N LEU A 242 11.54 7.86 0.56
CA LEU A 242 10.42 7.21 1.21
C LEU A 242 9.17 8.07 1.11
N VAL A 243 8.08 7.51 0.57
CA VAL A 243 6.79 8.17 0.37
C VAL A 243 5.64 7.35 0.96
N GLU A 244 4.44 7.92 1.00
CA GLU A 244 3.26 7.24 1.52
C GLU A 244 2.67 6.27 0.49
N SER A 245 2.47 6.72 -0.76
CA SER A 245 1.75 5.97 -1.78
C SER A 245 2.64 5.31 -2.81
N GLU A 246 2.20 4.17 -3.34
CA GLU A 246 2.87 3.45 -4.43
C GLU A 246 2.89 4.29 -5.72
N LYS A 247 1.85 5.12 -5.97
CA LYS A 247 1.81 6.08 -7.08
C LYS A 247 2.98 7.05 -6.99
N SER A 248 3.19 7.65 -5.81
CA SER A 248 4.27 8.61 -5.59
C SER A 248 5.65 7.98 -5.75
N ALA A 249 5.82 6.73 -5.29
CA ALA A 249 7.08 6.00 -5.50
C ALA A 249 7.38 5.75 -6.98
N LEU A 250 6.39 5.36 -7.77
CA LEU A 250 6.58 5.07 -9.20
C LEU A 250 6.83 6.33 -10.03
N ILE A 251 6.11 7.42 -9.76
CA ILE A 251 6.34 8.70 -10.43
C ILE A 251 7.71 9.24 -10.06
N GLY A 252 8.09 9.19 -8.78
CA GLY A 252 9.42 9.57 -8.32
C GLY A 252 10.51 8.73 -8.97
N ALA A 253 10.36 7.40 -9.02
CA ALA A 253 11.32 6.50 -9.64
C ALA A 253 11.46 6.71 -11.17
N GLY A 254 10.39 7.15 -11.82
CA GLY A 254 10.44 7.52 -13.23
C GLY A 254 11.21 8.82 -13.48
N MET A 255 10.95 9.84 -12.68
CA MET A 255 11.50 11.18 -12.84
C MET A 255 12.90 11.35 -12.24
N PHE A 256 13.19 10.68 -11.14
CA PHE A 256 14.43 10.80 -10.37
C PHE A 256 15.04 9.43 -10.11
N PRO A 257 15.56 8.76 -11.16
CA PRO A 257 16.05 7.40 -11.08
C PRO A 257 17.35 7.25 -10.25
N GLU A 258 18.01 8.34 -9.90
CA GLU A 258 19.16 8.38 -9.01
C GLU A 258 18.83 7.95 -7.59
N TYR A 259 17.58 8.13 -7.14
CA TYR A 259 17.08 7.67 -5.85
C TYR A 259 16.44 6.28 -5.94
N LEU A 260 16.37 5.61 -4.79
CA LEU A 260 15.59 4.40 -4.63
C LEU A 260 14.25 4.74 -3.97
N TRP A 261 13.20 4.75 -4.75
CA TRP A 261 11.86 5.12 -4.28
C TRP A 261 11.13 3.94 -3.66
N LEU A 262 10.69 4.09 -2.40
CA LEU A 262 9.95 3.11 -1.65
C LEU A 262 8.68 3.73 -1.09
N ALA A 263 7.60 2.93 -0.94
CA ALA A 263 6.38 3.41 -0.32
C ALA A 263 5.98 2.58 0.91
N THR A 264 5.43 3.28 1.91
CA THR A 264 4.87 2.63 3.11
C THR A 264 3.55 1.91 2.81
N GLY A 265 2.81 2.35 1.78
CA GLY A 265 1.52 1.80 1.38
C GLY A 265 0.31 2.47 2.04
N GLY A 266 0.52 3.57 2.75
CA GLY A 266 -0.50 4.40 3.37
C GLY A 266 -0.08 4.94 4.73
N ARG A 267 -0.76 6.00 5.19
CA ARG A 267 -0.44 6.71 6.44
C ARG A 267 -0.35 5.78 7.67
N SER A 268 -1.28 4.85 7.81
CA SER A 268 -1.30 3.88 8.92
C SER A 268 -0.22 2.80 8.82
N GLN A 269 0.51 2.74 7.71
CA GLN A 269 1.54 1.74 7.43
C GLN A 269 2.96 2.19 7.76
N LEU A 270 3.13 3.40 8.30
CA LEU A 270 4.41 3.96 8.75
C LEU A 270 4.79 3.37 10.13
N SER A 271 5.04 2.07 10.19
CA SER A 271 5.41 1.39 11.44
C SER A 271 6.92 1.17 11.54
N THR A 272 7.45 1.24 12.76
CA THR A 272 8.87 1.03 13.03
C THR A 272 9.35 -0.35 12.58
N ASP A 273 8.53 -1.39 12.77
CA ASP A 273 8.89 -2.76 12.35
C ASP A 273 9.06 -2.86 10.84
N LYS A 274 8.15 -2.25 10.06
CA LYS A 274 8.27 -2.20 8.59
C LYS A 274 9.50 -1.42 8.15
N LEU A 275 9.88 -0.36 8.88
CA LEU A 275 11.02 0.49 8.55
C LEU A 275 12.38 -0.08 8.99
N ARG A 276 12.43 -1.14 9.81
CA ARG A 276 13.70 -1.75 10.27
C ARG A 276 14.60 -2.23 9.14
N VAL A 277 14.03 -2.58 7.99
CA VAL A 277 14.79 -2.99 6.80
C VAL A 277 15.68 -1.87 6.26
N LEU A 278 15.38 -0.61 6.60
CA LEU A 278 16.13 0.58 6.19
C LEU A 278 17.35 0.90 7.10
N LYS A 279 17.62 0.07 8.10
CA LYS A 279 18.73 0.31 9.04
C LYS A 279 20.05 0.59 8.31
N GLY A 280 20.73 1.66 8.71
CA GLY A 280 22.01 2.09 8.15
C GLY A 280 21.92 2.81 6.79
N ARG A 281 20.72 3.02 6.23
CA ARG A 281 20.53 3.69 4.95
C ARG A 281 20.47 5.22 5.10
N THR A 282 20.82 5.92 4.02
CA THR A 282 20.51 7.33 3.87
C THR A 282 19.09 7.46 3.27
N ILE A 283 18.24 8.24 3.91
CA ILE A 283 16.81 8.32 3.61
C ILE A 283 16.37 9.77 3.50
N ILE A 284 15.61 10.10 2.45
CA ILE A 284 14.84 11.33 2.33
C ILE A 284 13.37 10.94 2.41
N MET A 285 12.64 11.52 3.34
CA MET A 285 11.22 11.25 3.56
C MET A 285 10.39 12.40 2.97
N PHE A 286 9.36 12.06 2.19
CA PHE A 286 8.43 13.02 1.58
C PHE A 286 7.02 12.76 2.10
N PRO A 287 6.65 13.33 3.27
CA PRO A 287 5.30 13.20 3.81
C PRO A 287 4.28 13.91 2.91
N ASP A 288 3.10 13.30 2.76
CA ASP A 288 1.94 13.96 2.16
C ASP A 288 1.50 15.12 3.06
N THR A 289 0.86 16.15 2.48
CA THR A 289 0.35 17.28 3.26
C THR A 289 -0.98 16.94 3.94
N ASP A 290 -1.27 17.65 5.03
CA ASP A 290 -2.59 17.74 5.63
C ASP A 290 -2.86 19.15 6.18
N THR A 291 -4.12 19.44 6.51
CA THR A 291 -4.54 20.77 6.98
C THR A 291 -3.85 21.20 8.28
N ASP A 292 -3.52 20.22 9.14
CA ASP A 292 -3.06 20.46 10.51
C ASP A 292 -1.55 20.24 10.69
N GLY A 293 -0.81 19.81 9.64
CA GLY A 293 0.61 19.46 9.70
C GLY A 293 0.91 18.21 10.55
N LYS A 294 -0.10 17.42 10.88
CA LYS A 294 0.04 16.22 11.71
C LYS A 294 0.81 15.12 11.00
N THR A 295 0.61 14.98 9.69
CA THR A 295 1.35 14.00 8.88
C THR A 295 2.83 14.34 8.90
N TYR A 296 3.20 15.59 8.66
CA TYR A 296 4.60 16.03 8.70
C TYR A 296 5.23 15.79 10.08
N THR A 297 4.51 16.10 11.17
CA THR A 297 4.96 15.87 12.53
C THR A 297 5.19 14.39 12.81
N LEU A 298 4.26 13.52 12.41
CA LEU A 298 4.38 12.07 12.56
C LEU A 298 5.63 11.53 11.82
N TRP A 299 5.88 12.03 10.61
CA TRP A 299 7.04 11.59 9.83
C TRP A 299 8.35 12.07 10.45
N LYS A 300 8.39 13.25 11.08
CA LYS A 300 9.53 13.70 11.89
C LYS A 300 9.81 12.81 13.09
N GLU A 301 8.77 12.39 13.81
CA GLU A 301 8.92 11.44 14.92
C GLU A 301 9.51 10.11 14.42
N LYS A 302 9.01 9.59 13.30
CA LYS A 302 9.54 8.37 12.68
C LYS A 302 10.97 8.54 12.16
N ALA A 303 11.34 9.72 11.68
CA ALA A 303 12.73 10.02 11.32
C ALA A 303 13.67 9.91 12.52
N GLY A 304 13.25 10.39 13.69
CA GLY A 304 14.00 10.21 14.95
C GLY A 304 14.20 8.74 15.34
N GLU A 305 13.16 7.90 15.16
CA GLU A 305 13.28 6.46 15.39
C GLU A 305 14.27 5.80 14.41
N LEU A 306 14.23 6.16 13.13
CA LEU A 306 15.17 5.67 12.12
C LEU A 306 16.61 6.13 12.41
N GLN A 307 16.80 7.38 12.84
CA GLN A 307 18.12 7.89 13.26
C GLN A 307 18.67 7.09 14.46
N ALA A 308 17.82 6.76 15.42
CA ALA A 308 18.22 5.90 16.54
C ALA A 308 18.62 4.47 16.11
N MET A 309 18.15 4.01 14.94
CA MET A 309 18.56 2.75 14.33
C MET A 309 19.83 2.87 13.46
N GLY A 310 20.46 4.05 13.40
CA GLY A 310 21.69 4.30 12.64
C GLY A 310 21.46 4.72 11.18
N CYS A 311 20.26 5.19 10.82
CA CYS A 311 20.01 5.78 9.51
C CYS A 311 20.42 7.26 9.49
N THR A 312 20.81 7.76 8.30
CA THR A 312 20.89 9.19 8.03
C THR A 312 19.57 9.65 7.42
N VAL A 313 18.78 10.46 8.12
CA VAL A 313 17.41 10.79 7.70
C VAL A 313 17.19 12.28 7.57
N THR A 314 16.63 12.69 6.43
CA THR A 314 16.11 14.04 6.19
C THR A 314 14.60 13.96 5.91
N VAL A 315 13.80 14.78 6.56
CA VAL A 315 12.38 14.94 6.22
C VAL A 315 12.24 16.19 5.37
N SER A 316 11.78 16.04 4.14
CA SER A 316 11.57 17.14 3.22
C SER A 316 10.39 18.01 3.69
N ASP A 317 10.62 19.31 3.79
CA ASP A 317 9.59 20.31 4.05
C ASP A 317 9.04 20.97 2.76
N LEU A 318 9.45 20.45 1.61
CA LEU A 318 9.09 20.98 0.29
C LEU A 318 7.58 21.21 0.16
N LEU A 319 6.80 20.16 0.41
CA LEU A 319 5.35 20.23 0.26
C LEU A 319 4.72 21.14 1.32
N GLU A 320 5.21 21.11 2.56
CA GLU A 320 4.72 21.99 3.62
C GLU A 320 4.90 23.47 3.31
N ARG A 321 6.02 23.84 2.65
CA ARG A 321 6.33 25.22 2.27
C ARG A 321 5.63 25.69 1.00
N THR A 322 5.36 24.77 0.06
CA THR A 322 4.87 25.13 -1.29
C THR A 322 3.39 24.88 -1.49
N ALA A 323 2.76 24.02 -0.66
CA ALA A 323 1.35 23.71 -0.76
C ALA A 323 0.46 24.87 -0.33
N SER A 324 -0.54 25.20 -1.14
CA SER A 324 -1.62 26.13 -0.77
C SER A 324 -2.52 25.51 0.31
N VAL A 325 -3.41 26.31 0.88
CA VAL A 325 -4.42 25.82 1.86
C VAL A 325 -5.31 24.74 1.21
N GLU A 326 -5.67 24.93 -0.05
CA GLU A 326 -6.48 23.97 -0.80
C GLU A 326 -5.69 22.67 -1.07
N ASP A 327 -4.42 22.77 -1.41
CA ASP A 327 -3.53 21.60 -1.59
C ASP A 327 -3.44 20.77 -0.31
N LYS A 328 -3.26 21.42 0.84
CA LYS A 328 -3.20 20.78 2.15
C LYS A 328 -4.54 20.10 2.50
N ALA A 329 -5.65 20.73 2.17
CA ALA A 329 -6.97 20.15 2.37
C ALA A 329 -7.23 18.91 1.50
N ASN A 330 -6.60 18.88 0.30
CA ASN A 330 -6.70 17.76 -0.63
C ASN A 330 -5.63 16.68 -0.42
N GLY A 331 -4.67 16.91 0.49
CA GLY A 331 -3.59 15.96 0.77
C GLY A 331 -2.59 15.84 -0.39
N LEU A 332 -2.01 16.99 -0.81
CA LEU A 332 -1.02 17.03 -1.88
C LEU A 332 0.14 16.09 -1.57
N ASP A 333 0.43 15.17 -2.50
CA ASP A 333 1.58 14.27 -2.46
C ASP A 333 2.71 14.74 -3.39
N ILE A 334 3.90 14.14 -3.26
CA ILE A 334 5.07 14.52 -4.07
C ILE A 334 4.84 14.25 -5.56
N ALA A 335 4.06 13.22 -5.93
CA ALA A 335 3.76 12.93 -7.32
C ALA A 335 2.88 14.02 -7.94
N ASP A 336 1.85 14.47 -7.24
CA ASP A 336 0.97 15.53 -7.71
C ASP A 336 1.74 16.84 -7.86
N TRP A 337 2.66 17.13 -6.93
CA TRP A 337 3.54 18.29 -7.01
C TRP A 337 4.46 18.21 -8.24
N VAL A 338 5.15 17.09 -8.43
CA VAL A 338 6.05 16.86 -9.59
C VAL A 338 5.29 17.00 -10.91
N ILE A 339 4.13 16.34 -11.04
CA ILE A 339 3.30 16.44 -12.25
C ILE A 339 2.89 17.88 -12.53
N ARG A 340 2.56 18.64 -11.48
CA ARG A 340 2.20 20.05 -11.61
C ARG A 340 3.38 20.89 -12.12
N GLN A 341 4.60 20.67 -11.58
CA GLN A 341 5.81 21.38 -12.05
C GLN A 341 6.09 21.07 -13.52
N ILE A 342 6.00 19.80 -13.91
CA ILE A 342 6.19 19.39 -15.28
C ILE A 342 5.16 20.09 -16.21
N ARG A 343 3.88 20.07 -15.84
CA ARG A 343 2.84 20.74 -16.64
C ARG A 343 3.06 22.24 -16.78
N ALA A 344 3.53 22.89 -15.73
CA ALA A 344 3.83 24.32 -15.74
C ALA A 344 5.08 24.68 -16.57
N SER A 345 6.00 23.72 -16.78
CA SER A 345 7.20 23.94 -17.59
C SER A 345 6.97 23.77 -19.10
N ILE A 346 5.81 23.25 -19.50
CA ILE A 346 5.45 23.18 -20.92
C ILE A 346 4.93 24.55 -21.32
N PRO A 347 5.54 25.22 -22.31
CA PRO A 347 4.92 26.40 -22.90
C PRO A 347 3.52 26.00 -23.39
N GLU A 348 2.49 26.76 -23.00
CA GLU A 348 1.24 26.70 -23.73
C GLU A 348 1.58 26.87 -25.20
N PRO A 349 1.00 26.07 -26.11
CA PRO A 349 1.19 26.35 -27.50
C PRO A 349 0.73 27.79 -27.69
N ASP A 350 1.72 28.69 -27.84
CA ASP A 350 1.46 30.07 -28.18
C ASP A 350 0.40 30.02 -29.27
N ASN A 351 -0.62 30.86 -29.16
CA ASN A 351 -1.52 31.19 -30.24
C ASN A 351 -0.65 31.68 -31.40
N ILE A 352 -0.06 30.76 -32.11
CA ILE A 352 0.58 31.04 -33.39
C ILE A 352 -0.60 31.52 -34.25
N PRO A 353 -0.65 32.81 -34.62
CA PRO A 353 -1.65 33.23 -35.59
C PRO A 353 -1.44 32.31 -36.77
N SER A 354 -2.47 31.60 -37.15
CA SER A 354 -2.49 30.67 -38.26
C SER A 354 -2.16 31.46 -39.53
N THR A 355 -0.88 31.68 -39.76
CA THR A 355 -0.38 31.90 -41.12
C THR A 355 -0.27 30.50 -41.69
N GLU A 356 -1.42 29.97 -42.12
CA GLU A 356 -1.44 28.85 -43.05
C GLU A 356 -0.55 29.26 -44.23
N PRO A 357 0.55 28.53 -44.48
CA PRO A 357 1.13 28.58 -45.80
C PRO A 357 0.09 27.95 -46.74
N ASN A 358 -0.38 28.70 -47.73
CA ASN A 358 -1.23 28.19 -48.77
C ASN A 358 -0.73 26.81 -49.21
N PRO A 359 -1.59 25.78 -49.21
CA PRO A 359 -1.19 24.47 -49.68
C PRO A 359 -0.74 24.57 -51.13
N PRO A 360 0.40 23.96 -51.52
CA PRO A 360 0.75 23.85 -52.93
C PRO A 360 -0.35 23.04 -53.62
N ALA A 361 -0.76 23.55 -54.79
CA ALA A 361 -1.85 23.06 -55.58
C ALA A 361 -1.82 21.52 -55.77
N ASN A 362 -2.92 20.88 -55.44
CA ASN A 362 -3.46 19.61 -55.93
C ASN A 362 -2.48 18.63 -56.61
N VAL A 363 -1.84 17.78 -55.77
CA VAL A 363 -1.50 16.42 -56.21
C VAL A 363 -2.58 15.51 -55.60
N PRO A 364 -3.29 14.69 -56.33
CA PRO A 364 -4.26 13.78 -55.78
C PRO A 364 -3.53 12.80 -54.84
N ALA A 365 -3.86 12.86 -53.53
CA ALA A 365 -3.30 11.96 -52.54
C ALA A 365 -3.67 10.51 -52.92
N ARG A 366 -2.67 9.66 -53.17
CA ARG A 366 -2.93 8.23 -53.37
C ARG A 366 -3.57 7.66 -52.10
N PRO A 367 -4.52 6.71 -52.22
CA PRO A 367 -5.08 6.08 -51.04
C PRO A 367 -3.97 5.38 -50.23
N LEU A 368 -3.97 5.61 -48.92
CA LEU A 368 -3.04 4.99 -47.98
C LEU A 368 -3.17 3.47 -48.05
N ASN A 369 -2.06 2.77 -48.11
CA ASN A 369 -2.06 1.32 -47.96
C ASN A 369 -2.40 0.92 -46.52
N ARG A 370 -2.61 -0.38 -46.24
CA ARG A 370 -3.05 -0.89 -44.97
C ARG A 370 -2.04 -0.57 -43.83
N GLU A 371 -0.74 -0.63 -44.11
CA GLU A 371 0.33 -0.32 -43.15
C GLU A 371 0.35 1.18 -42.82
N GLU A 372 0.20 2.03 -43.81
CA GLU A 372 0.12 3.49 -43.63
C GLU A 372 -1.15 3.90 -42.88
N GLN A 373 -2.28 3.22 -43.07
CA GLN A 373 -3.50 3.44 -42.29
C GLN A 373 -3.31 3.05 -40.83
N VAL A 374 -2.63 1.93 -40.56
CA VAL A 374 -2.27 1.48 -39.19
C VAL A 374 -1.32 2.47 -38.53
N LEU A 375 -0.28 2.91 -39.27
CA LEU A 375 0.66 3.92 -38.80
C LEU A 375 -0.02 5.26 -38.48
N GLN A 376 -0.91 5.73 -39.37
CA GLN A 376 -1.67 6.94 -39.12
C GLN A 376 -2.58 6.80 -37.90
N HIS A 377 -3.22 5.66 -37.72
CA HIS A 377 -4.06 5.38 -36.57
C HIS A 377 -3.24 5.42 -35.26
N PHE A 378 -2.09 4.73 -35.23
CA PHE A 378 -1.21 4.73 -34.06
C PHE A 378 -0.50 6.07 -33.87
N GLY A 379 -0.13 6.77 -34.92
CA GLY A 379 0.44 8.11 -34.85
C GLY A 379 -0.53 9.14 -34.29
N ASN A 380 -1.82 9.02 -34.58
CA ASN A 380 -2.87 9.85 -33.98
C ASN A 380 -3.08 9.54 -32.49
N LEU A 381 -2.76 8.30 -32.05
CA LEU A 381 -2.81 7.91 -30.65
C LEU A 381 -1.52 8.31 -29.88
N ASN A 382 -0.38 8.32 -30.57
CA ASN A 382 0.92 8.67 -29.98
C ASN A 382 1.90 9.16 -31.06
N LEU A 383 2.17 10.48 -31.07
CA LEU A 383 3.09 11.12 -32.03
C LEU A 383 4.53 10.57 -31.97
N ASN A 384 4.95 9.97 -30.86
CA ASN A 384 6.29 9.39 -30.70
C ASN A 384 6.52 8.12 -31.51
N ILE A 385 5.48 7.51 -32.08
CA ILE A 385 5.61 6.38 -33.00
C ILE A 385 6.44 6.75 -34.21
N TYR A 386 6.28 7.95 -34.73
CA TYR A 386 7.09 8.43 -35.85
C TYR A 386 8.57 8.59 -35.49
N THR A 387 8.84 9.07 -34.29
CA THR A 387 10.23 9.13 -33.75
C THR A 387 10.85 7.75 -33.58
N LEU A 388 10.06 6.76 -33.14
CA LEU A 388 10.53 5.38 -33.02
C LEU A 388 10.82 4.74 -34.38
N ILE A 389 9.98 4.99 -35.39
CA ILE A 389 10.20 4.51 -36.75
C ILE A 389 11.52 5.03 -37.29
N ASP A 390 11.81 6.31 -37.10
CA ASP A 390 13.05 6.93 -37.54
C ASP A 390 14.27 6.46 -36.71
N ALA A 391 14.14 6.37 -35.39
CA ALA A 391 15.24 5.97 -34.50
C ALA A 391 15.64 4.49 -34.67
N LEU A 392 14.68 3.63 -35.02
CA LEU A 392 14.88 2.19 -35.16
C LEU A 392 15.01 1.74 -36.64
N ASP A 393 14.97 2.69 -37.59
CA ASP A 393 15.05 2.41 -39.05
C ASP A 393 14.02 1.37 -39.50
N LEU A 394 12.79 1.48 -38.95
CA LEU A 394 11.75 0.48 -39.24
C LEU A 394 11.36 0.46 -40.72
N VAL A 395 11.22 -0.76 -41.24
CA VAL A 395 10.86 -1.02 -42.61
C VAL A 395 9.50 -1.74 -42.72
N SER A 396 8.80 -1.53 -43.80
CA SER A 396 7.59 -2.28 -44.10
C SER A 396 7.89 -3.78 -44.21
N ALA A 397 7.15 -4.60 -43.47
CA ALA A 397 7.26 -6.06 -43.55
C ALA A 397 6.83 -6.61 -44.93
N THR A 398 6.08 -5.82 -45.70
CA THR A 398 5.54 -6.22 -47.00
C THR A 398 6.48 -5.81 -48.15
N THR A 399 7.06 -4.58 -48.11
CA THR A 399 7.86 -4.03 -49.20
C THR A 399 9.35 -3.98 -48.91
N GLY A 400 9.75 -4.08 -47.63
CA GLY A 400 11.13 -3.88 -47.20
C GLY A 400 11.61 -2.43 -47.26
N GLU A 401 10.75 -1.49 -47.65
CA GLU A 401 11.10 -0.08 -47.71
C GLU A 401 10.95 0.59 -46.35
N LYS A 402 11.75 1.64 -46.09
CA LYS A 402 11.65 2.43 -44.87
C LYS A 402 10.24 3.02 -44.72
N LEU A 403 9.63 2.84 -43.53
CA LEU A 403 8.35 3.42 -43.23
C LEU A 403 8.48 4.96 -43.19
N ARG A 404 7.61 5.65 -43.93
CA ARG A 404 7.67 7.12 -43.99
C ARG A 404 6.94 7.74 -42.81
N THR A 405 7.63 8.62 -42.10
CA THR A 405 7.08 9.35 -40.94
C THR A 405 6.33 10.62 -41.34
N GLN A 406 6.51 11.10 -42.58
CA GLN A 406 5.76 12.23 -43.15
C GLN A 406 4.75 11.69 -44.15
N ILE A 407 3.48 11.68 -43.77
CA ILE A 407 2.36 11.49 -44.64
C ILE A 407 1.99 12.91 -45.09
N ASN A 408 2.45 13.29 -46.28
CA ASN A 408 2.04 14.55 -46.95
C ASN A 408 0.55 14.48 -47.31
#